data_7dc460b763498e49fbd491213f7c7520
#
_entry.id   7dc460b763498e49fbd491213f7c7520
#
_cell.length_a   1.000
_cell.length_b   1.000
_cell.length_c   1.000
_cell.angle_alpha   90.00
_cell.angle_beta   90.00
_cell.angle_gamma   90.00
#
_symmetry.space_group_name_H-M   'P 1'
#
loop_
_entity.id
_entity.type
_entity.pdbx_description
1 polymer ?
#
loop_
_entity_poly.entity_id
_entity_poly.type
_entity_poly.pdbx_seq_one_letter_code
_entity_poly.pdbx_strand_id
1 'polypeptide(L)'
;MDRINFETLNIEYYENVNLSDYCTWKSGCNVPYIFYPKNINELKTLLNLKCKKYIIGNGSNTLFISLKNTIVISTKKMKSIIFEGEILKVECGASLSLVMSKCLNNGLTGFEFSTGIPGTIGGALITNAGANGGTISDNLISVSILD
;
A
#
# COMPACT_ATOMS: atom_id res chain seq x y z
N MET A 1 16.29 18.77 -8.57
CA MET A 1 16.37 17.30 -8.54
C MET A 1 17.57 16.94 -9.38
N ASP A 2 18.68 16.53 -8.77
CA ASP A 2 19.77 15.96 -9.52
C ASP A 2 19.20 14.81 -10.36
N ARG A 3 19.68 14.68 -11.61
CA ARG A 3 19.16 13.68 -12.56
C ARG A 3 19.43 12.27 -12.02
N ILE A 4 18.52 11.78 -11.17
CA ILE A 4 18.52 10.37 -10.81
C ILE A 4 18.09 9.62 -12.06
N ASN A 5 18.97 8.78 -12.58
CA ASN A 5 18.61 7.92 -13.71
C ASN A 5 17.76 6.75 -13.18
N PHE A 6 16.44 6.90 -13.19
CA PHE A 6 15.49 5.90 -12.68
C PHE A 6 15.46 4.64 -13.55
N GLU A 7 15.85 4.69 -14.82
CA GLU A 7 15.93 3.52 -15.70
C GLU A 7 16.89 2.45 -15.15
N THR A 8 17.95 2.87 -14.46
CA THR A 8 18.94 1.95 -13.89
C THR A 8 18.42 1.15 -12.68
N LEU A 9 17.29 1.57 -12.08
CA LEU A 9 16.75 0.90 -10.90
C LEU A 9 16.05 -0.42 -11.25
N ASN A 10 15.68 -0.65 -12.51
CA ASN A 10 14.91 -1.82 -12.97
C ASN A 10 13.62 -2.06 -12.16
N ILE A 11 13.01 -0.97 -11.67
CA ILE A 11 11.73 -0.96 -10.95
C ILE A 11 10.70 -0.33 -11.86
N GLU A 12 9.53 -0.94 -11.97
CA GLU A 12 8.45 -0.41 -12.80
C GLU A 12 8.00 0.98 -12.33
N TYR A 13 7.89 1.92 -13.27
CA TYR A 13 7.42 3.28 -12.99
C TYR A 13 6.67 3.88 -14.18
N TYR A 14 5.93 4.96 -13.91
CA TYR A 14 5.31 5.81 -14.92
C TYR A 14 5.67 7.27 -14.63
N GLU A 15 5.77 8.07 -15.69
CA GLU A 15 6.11 9.49 -15.65
C GLU A 15 4.88 10.38 -15.83
N ASN A 16 4.93 11.60 -15.28
CA ASN A 16 3.93 12.64 -15.47
C ASN A 16 2.50 12.17 -15.18
N VAL A 17 2.32 11.51 -14.03
CA VAL A 17 1.08 10.85 -13.65
C VAL A 17 0.15 11.80 -12.91
N ASN A 18 -1.12 11.84 -13.32
CA ASN A 18 -2.18 12.47 -12.55
C ASN A 18 -2.72 11.48 -11.52
N LEU A 19 -2.75 11.87 -10.26
CA LEU A 19 -3.17 11.01 -9.14
C LEU A 19 -4.68 10.89 -8.95
N SER A 20 -5.51 11.55 -9.76
CA SER A 20 -6.98 11.45 -9.64
C SER A 20 -7.49 10.02 -9.79
N ASP A 21 -6.83 9.20 -10.62
CA ASP A 21 -7.19 7.79 -10.80
C ASP A 21 -6.67 6.87 -9.68
N TYR A 22 -5.87 7.43 -8.78
CA TYR A 22 -5.24 6.73 -7.67
C TYR A 22 -5.91 7.02 -6.32
N CYS A 23 -7.05 7.71 -6.32
CA CYS A 23 -7.78 7.94 -5.10
C CYS A 23 -9.30 7.88 -5.34
N THR A 24 -10.03 7.43 -4.32
CA THR A 24 -11.50 7.26 -4.39
C THR A 24 -12.22 8.58 -4.63
N TRP A 25 -11.70 9.68 -4.09
CA TRP A 25 -12.28 11.02 -4.23
C TRP A 25 -12.09 11.65 -5.62
N LYS A 26 -11.36 10.99 -6.52
CA LYS A 26 -11.01 11.53 -7.83
C LYS A 26 -10.35 12.92 -7.79
N SER A 27 -9.84 13.31 -6.62
CA SER A 27 -8.97 14.47 -6.48
C SER A 27 -7.54 14.06 -6.83
N GLY A 28 -6.82 14.91 -7.50
CA GLY A 28 -5.47 14.57 -7.90
C GLY A 28 -4.60 15.78 -8.17
N CYS A 29 -3.31 15.53 -8.20
CA CYS A 29 -2.29 16.44 -8.70
C CYS A 29 -1.32 15.65 -9.55
N ASN A 30 -0.61 16.35 -10.43
CA ASN A 30 0.41 15.72 -11.23
C ASN A 30 1.68 15.49 -10.39
N VAL A 31 2.25 14.29 -10.53
CA VAL A 31 3.54 13.92 -9.95
C VAL A 31 4.51 13.52 -11.04
N PRO A 32 5.80 13.79 -10.85
CA PRO A 32 6.80 13.45 -11.87
C PRO A 32 6.90 11.94 -12.10
N TYR A 33 6.82 11.15 -11.03
CA TYR A 33 6.97 9.69 -11.10
C TYR A 33 6.08 8.97 -10.09
N ILE A 34 5.54 7.80 -10.51
CA ILE A 34 4.96 6.80 -9.62
C ILE A 34 5.67 5.47 -9.84
N PHE A 35 6.14 4.85 -8.76
CA PHE A 35 6.85 3.57 -8.75
C PHE A 35 6.02 2.44 -8.16
N TYR A 36 6.25 1.22 -8.65
CA TYR A 36 5.54 0.02 -8.23
C TYR A 36 6.54 -1.08 -7.80
N PRO A 37 7.12 -0.99 -6.60
CA PRO A 37 7.98 -2.04 -6.08
C PRO A 37 7.20 -3.36 -5.95
N LYS A 38 7.85 -4.47 -6.32
CA LYS A 38 7.28 -5.82 -6.27
C LYS A 38 7.72 -6.60 -5.03
N ASN A 39 8.75 -6.12 -4.35
CA ASN A 39 9.36 -6.76 -3.20
C ASN A 39 10.05 -5.73 -2.28
N ILE A 40 10.47 -6.24 -1.12
CA ILE A 40 11.09 -5.40 -0.08
C ILE A 40 12.41 -4.76 -0.52
N ASN A 41 13.20 -5.42 -1.39
CA ASN A 41 14.48 -4.88 -1.84
C ASN A 41 14.27 -3.69 -2.78
N GLU A 42 13.31 -3.78 -3.71
CA GLU A 42 12.92 -2.68 -4.56
C GLU A 42 12.37 -1.50 -3.74
N LEU A 43 11.54 -1.79 -2.72
CA LEU A 43 11.02 -0.76 -1.83
C LEU A 43 12.15 -0.07 -1.05
N LYS A 44 13.09 -0.82 -0.48
CA LYS A 44 14.29 -0.26 0.18
C LYS A 44 15.10 0.63 -0.75
N THR A 45 15.31 0.19 -1.99
CA THR A 45 16.01 1.00 -3.00
C THR A 45 15.33 2.35 -3.21
N LEU A 46 14.01 2.37 -3.35
CA LEU A 46 13.24 3.61 -3.51
C LEU A 46 13.26 4.48 -2.26
N LEU A 47 13.20 3.87 -1.07
CA LEU A 47 13.25 4.60 0.20
C LEU A 47 14.60 5.29 0.43
N ASN A 48 15.69 4.73 -0.07
CA ASN A 48 17.03 5.29 0.03
C ASN A 48 17.32 6.45 -0.96
N LEU A 49 16.45 6.72 -1.92
CA LEU A 49 16.63 7.84 -2.85
C LEU A 49 16.62 9.17 -2.09
N LYS A 50 17.50 10.09 -2.44
CA LYS A 50 17.56 11.45 -1.86
C LYS A 50 16.53 12.39 -2.49
N CYS A 51 15.25 12.11 -2.32
CA CYS A 51 14.14 12.94 -2.80
C CYS A 51 12.92 12.82 -1.89
N LYS A 52 11.95 13.73 -2.04
CA LYS A 52 10.66 13.62 -1.35
C LYS A 52 9.88 12.44 -1.89
N LYS A 53 9.30 11.67 -0.97
CA LYS A 53 8.51 10.46 -1.28
C LYS A 53 7.15 10.52 -0.62
N TYR A 54 6.16 9.95 -1.27
CA TYR A 54 4.84 9.70 -0.73
C TYR A 54 4.47 8.24 -1.00
N ILE A 55 4.16 7.48 0.04
CA ILE A 55 3.78 6.07 -0.09
C ILE A 55 2.27 5.99 -0.13
N ILE A 56 1.74 5.22 -1.08
CA ILE A 56 0.31 5.03 -1.27
C ILE A 56 -0.02 3.54 -1.38
N GLY A 57 -1.11 3.15 -0.73
CA GLY A 57 -1.77 1.88 -0.99
C GLY A 57 -2.81 2.02 -2.11
N ASN A 58 -4.08 1.88 -1.77
CA ASN A 58 -5.21 1.98 -2.72
C ASN A 58 -5.73 3.42 -2.90
N GLY A 59 -5.28 4.38 -2.08
CA GLY A 59 -5.77 5.76 -2.11
C GLY A 59 -7.23 5.91 -1.63
N SER A 60 -7.74 4.94 -0.86
CA SER A 60 -9.13 4.94 -0.42
C SER A 60 -9.44 5.98 0.66
N ASN A 61 -8.41 6.37 1.43
CA ASN A 61 -8.53 7.38 2.48
C ASN A 61 -7.49 8.50 2.26
N THR A 62 -7.32 8.93 1.01
CA THR A 62 -6.32 9.95 0.64
C THR A 62 -6.97 11.02 -0.22
N LEU A 63 -6.67 12.27 0.09
CA LEU A 63 -7.03 13.43 -0.72
C LEU A 63 -5.74 14.08 -1.25
N PHE A 64 -5.52 14.03 -2.55
CA PHE A 64 -4.35 14.65 -3.18
C PHE A 64 -4.66 16.10 -3.54
N ILE A 65 -3.96 17.04 -2.90
CA ILE A 65 -4.06 18.47 -3.20
C ILE A 65 -2.84 18.94 -3.99
N SER A 66 -1.65 18.67 -3.48
CA SER A 66 -0.38 19.03 -4.14
C SER A 66 0.78 18.19 -3.60
N LEU A 67 1.56 17.61 -4.51
CA LEU A 67 2.79 16.84 -4.20
C LEU A 67 3.94 17.35 -5.05
N LYS A 68 4.32 18.62 -4.85
CA LYS A 68 5.42 19.24 -5.62
C LYS A 68 6.76 18.53 -5.38
N ASN A 69 7.46 18.21 -6.46
CA ASN A 69 8.79 17.57 -6.44
C ASN A 69 8.84 16.27 -5.61
N THR A 70 7.75 15.51 -5.58
CA THR A 70 7.59 14.29 -4.80
C THR A 70 7.39 13.12 -5.74
N ILE A 71 8.13 12.03 -5.54
CA ILE A 71 7.83 10.75 -6.18
C ILE A 71 6.78 10.00 -5.36
N VAL A 72 5.92 9.26 -6.04
CA VAL A 72 4.93 8.39 -5.38
C VAL A 72 5.41 6.95 -5.47
N ILE A 73 5.26 6.21 -4.39
CA ILE A 73 5.55 4.77 -4.31
C ILE A 73 4.26 4.05 -4.01
N SER A 74 3.77 3.28 -4.97
CA SER A 74 2.54 2.49 -4.81
C SER A 74 2.88 1.07 -4.39
N THR A 75 2.40 0.65 -3.23
CA THR A 75 2.65 -0.69 -2.69
C THR A 75 1.77 -1.78 -3.31
N LYS A 76 0.89 -1.45 -4.24
CA LYS A 76 -0.13 -2.38 -4.81
C LYS A 76 0.43 -3.69 -5.39
N LYS A 77 1.70 -3.75 -5.77
CA LYS A 77 2.34 -4.97 -6.28
C LYS A 77 2.92 -5.87 -5.20
N MET A 78 3.10 -5.37 -3.99
CA MET A 78 3.51 -6.14 -2.81
C MET A 78 2.27 -6.74 -2.13
N LYS A 79 1.77 -7.86 -2.63
CA LYS A 79 0.47 -8.42 -2.25
C LYS A 79 0.49 -9.90 -1.89
N SER A 80 1.64 -10.43 -1.53
CA SER A 80 1.78 -11.82 -1.07
C SER A 80 0.97 -12.05 0.21
N ILE A 81 0.34 -13.21 0.31
CA ILE A 81 -0.39 -13.69 1.47
C ILE A 81 0.02 -15.14 1.71
N ILE A 82 0.64 -15.40 2.86
CA ILE A 82 1.15 -16.71 3.24
C ILE A 82 0.43 -17.16 4.52
N PHE A 83 -0.08 -18.39 4.55
CA PHE A 83 -0.69 -19.00 5.72
C PHE A 83 0.31 -19.89 6.44
N GLU A 84 0.42 -19.71 7.75
CA GLU A 84 1.19 -20.56 8.66
C GLU A 84 0.24 -20.99 9.80
N GLY A 85 -0.57 -22.02 9.55
CA GLY A 85 -1.70 -22.38 10.42
C GLY A 85 -2.76 -21.26 10.44
N GLU A 86 -3.06 -20.74 11.63
CA GLU A 86 -4.00 -19.62 11.82
C GLU A 86 -3.35 -18.24 11.65
N ILE A 87 -2.03 -18.18 11.44
CA ILE A 87 -1.29 -16.93 11.28
C ILE A 87 -1.18 -16.61 9.80
N LEU A 88 -1.49 -15.36 9.44
CA LEU A 88 -1.28 -14.82 8.12
C LEU A 88 -0.09 -13.86 8.10
N LYS A 89 0.87 -14.11 7.20
CA LYS A 89 1.88 -13.13 6.80
C LYS A 89 1.42 -12.45 5.52
N VAL A 90 1.20 -11.15 5.59
CA VAL A 90 0.58 -10.38 4.50
C VAL A 90 1.45 -9.19 4.16
N GLU A 91 1.74 -9.00 2.89
CA GLU A 91 2.42 -7.79 2.41
C GLU A 91 1.48 -6.58 2.41
N CYS A 92 2.06 -5.40 2.62
CA CYS A 92 1.35 -4.13 2.84
C CYS A 92 0.43 -3.70 1.68
N GLY A 93 0.68 -4.15 0.46
CA GLY A 93 -0.13 -3.83 -0.73
C GLY A 93 -1.30 -4.78 -0.98
N ALA A 94 -1.45 -5.88 -0.22
CA ALA A 94 -2.59 -6.76 -0.34
C ALA A 94 -3.88 -6.02 0.04
N SER A 95 -4.96 -6.21 -0.73
CA SER A 95 -6.25 -5.57 -0.41
C SER A 95 -6.94 -6.27 0.76
N LEU A 96 -7.64 -5.50 1.60
CA LEU A 96 -8.43 -6.04 2.71
C LEU A 96 -9.44 -7.09 2.24
N SER A 97 -10.14 -6.82 1.13
CA SER A 97 -11.11 -7.75 0.55
C SER A 97 -10.49 -9.09 0.11
N LEU A 98 -9.26 -9.05 -0.45
CA LEU A 98 -8.55 -10.27 -0.84
C LEU A 98 -8.15 -11.08 0.40
N VAL A 99 -7.64 -10.42 1.44
CA VAL A 99 -7.28 -11.08 2.70
C VAL A 99 -8.50 -11.72 3.34
N MET A 100 -9.60 -10.97 3.46
CA MET A 100 -10.87 -11.48 4.00
C MET A 100 -11.36 -12.72 3.23
N SER A 101 -11.41 -12.65 1.89
CA SER A 101 -11.82 -13.78 1.06
C SER A 101 -10.95 -15.01 1.27
N LYS A 102 -9.63 -14.80 1.42
CA LYS A 102 -8.70 -15.90 1.70
C LYS A 102 -8.88 -16.48 3.12
N CYS A 103 -9.12 -15.65 4.13
CA CYS A 103 -9.45 -16.12 5.47
C CYS A 103 -10.70 -17.01 5.44
N LEU A 104 -11.78 -16.53 4.82
CA LEU A 104 -13.04 -17.27 4.69
C LEU A 104 -12.83 -18.63 4.00
N ASN A 105 -12.11 -18.65 2.88
CA ASN A 105 -11.84 -19.89 2.14
C ASN A 105 -10.95 -20.89 2.91
N ASN A 106 -10.25 -20.45 3.94
CA ASN A 106 -9.45 -21.31 4.83
C ASN A 106 -10.12 -21.56 6.19
N GLY A 107 -11.40 -21.19 6.35
CA GLY A 107 -12.15 -21.42 7.59
C GLY A 107 -11.67 -20.58 8.78
N LEU A 108 -10.95 -19.45 8.52
CA LEU A 108 -10.48 -18.53 9.55
C LEU A 108 -11.48 -17.42 9.79
N THR A 109 -11.65 -17.04 11.05
CA THR A 109 -12.51 -15.96 11.53
C THR A 109 -11.68 -14.79 12.06
N GLY A 110 -12.36 -13.66 12.38
CA GLY A 110 -11.75 -12.48 12.99
C GLY A 110 -11.44 -11.36 12.01
N PHE A 111 -11.52 -11.60 10.68
CA PHE A 111 -11.25 -10.57 9.67
C PHE A 111 -12.53 -10.01 9.02
N GLU A 112 -13.71 -10.38 9.51
CA GLU A 112 -15.04 -9.99 9.00
C GLU A 112 -15.28 -8.49 9.10
N PHE A 113 -14.66 -7.81 10.08
CA PHE A 113 -14.74 -6.36 10.25
C PHE A 113 -14.37 -5.62 8.96
N SER A 114 -13.47 -6.19 8.15
CA SER A 114 -12.95 -5.57 6.92
C SER A 114 -13.95 -5.56 5.76
N THR A 115 -15.11 -6.20 5.91
CA THR A 115 -16.16 -6.25 4.88
C THR A 115 -16.60 -4.83 4.50
N GLY A 116 -16.48 -4.51 3.23
CA GLY A 116 -16.85 -3.19 2.70
C GLY A 116 -15.79 -2.10 2.91
N ILE A 117 -14.71 -2.35 3.65
CA ILE A 117 -13.60 -1.38 3.78
C ILE A 117 -12.71 -1.46 2.53
N PRO A 118 -12.64 -0.41 1.71
CA PRO A 118 -11.69 -0.38 0.60
C PRO A 118 -10.30 -0.04 1.13
N GLY A 119 -9.27 -0.67 0.59
CA GLY A 119 -7.89 -0.32 0.95
C GLY A 119 -6.93 -1.50 0.93
N THR A 120 -5.72 -1.24 1.37
CA THR A 120 -4.65 -2.24 1.51
C THR A 120 -4.32 -2.44 2.98
N ILE A 121 -3.70 -3.57 3.30
CA ILE A 121 -3.24 -3.90 4.67
C ILE A 121 -2.35 -2.78 5.23
N GLY A 122 -1.37 -2.29 4.48
CA GLY A 122 -0.51 -1.20 4.94
C GLY A 122 -1.26 0.09 5.21
N GLY A 123 -2.22 0.47 4.35
CA GLY A 123 -3.08 1.63 4.59
C GLY A 123 -3.99 1.46 5.79
N ALA A 124 -4.55 0.27 5.97
CA ALA A 124 -5.40 -0.05 7.11
C ALA A 124 -4.65 0.01 8.46
N LEU A 125 -3.41 -0.48 8.49
CA LEU A 125 -2.55 -0.40 9.69
C LEU A 125 -2.27 1.06 10.10
N ILE A 126 -1.97 1.93 9.15
CA ILE A 126 -1.69 3.35 9.42
C ILE A 126 -2.89 4.06 10.08
N THR A 127 -4.10 3.70 9.70
CA THR A 127 -5.33 4.36 10.19
C THR A 127 -6.06 3.56 11.25
N ASN A 128 -5.54 2.41 11.65
CA ASN A 128 -6.26 1.41 12.44
C ASN A 128 -7.69 1.19 11.90
N ALA A 129 -7.78 0.87 10.62
CA ALA A 129 -9.06 0.75 9.93
C ALA A 129 -9.98 -0.26 10.62
N GLY A 130 -11.23 0.15 10.80
CA GLY A 130 -12.23 -0.68 11.46
C GLY A 130 -13.63 -0.36 10.99
N ALA A 131 -14.50 -1.36 11.07
CA ALA A 131 -15.94 -1.29 10.84
C ALA A 131 -16.62 -2.50 11.49
N ASN A 132 -17.94 -2.52 11.52
CA ASN A 132 -18.71 -3.70 11.97
C ASN A 132 -18.30 -4.23 13.36
N GLY A 133 -17.84 -3.34 14.25
CA GLY A 133 -17.47 -3.70 15.62
C GLY A 133 -16.08 -4.28 15.81
N GLY A 134 -15.21 -4.25 14.80
CA GLY A 134 -13.81 -4.69 14.89
C GLY A 134 -12.85 -3.76 14.16
N THR A 135 -11.56 -3.92 14.42
CA THR A 135 -10.46 -3.15 13.83
C THR A 135 -9.32 -4.07 13.41
N ILE A 136 -8.41 -3.56 12.56
CA ILE A 136 -7.24 -4.36 12.14
C ILE A 136 -6.33 -4.69 13.32
N SER A 137 -6.25 -3.84 14.34
CA SER A 137 -5.42 -4.08 15.54
C SER A 137 -5.90 -5.24 16.39
N ASP A 138 -7.16 -5.64 16.33
CA ASP A 138 -7.72 -6.72 17.15
C ASP A 138 -7.10 -8.08 16.82
N ASN A 139 -6.64 -8.24 15.57
CA ASN A 139 -6.04 -9.48 15.07
C ASN A 139 -4.54 -9.32 14.74
N LEU A 140 -3.94 -8.17 15.07
CA LEU A 140 -2.56 -7.86 14.73
C LEU A 140 -1.59 -8.48 15.74
N ILE A 141 -0.70 -9.34 15.28
CA ILE A 141 0.37 -9.93 16.12
C ILE A 141 1.65 -9.09 16.06
N SER A 142 2.08 -8.71 14.85
CA SER A 142 3.30 -7.93 14.65
C SER A 142 3.32 -7.23 13.30
N VAL A 143 4.16 -6.20 13.19
CA VAL A 143 4.42 -5.47 11.95
C VAL A 143 5.93 -5.36 11.73
N SER A 144 6.38 -5.70 10.53
CA SER A 144 7.75 -5.38 10.10
C SER A 144 7.77 -3.99 9.47
N ILE A 145 8.61 -3.11 9.97
CA ILE A 145 8.74 -1.73 9.51
C ILE A 145 10.09 -1.58 8.81
N LEU A 146 10.14 -0.72 7.79
CA LEU A 146 11.37 -0.24 7.17
C LEU A 146 11.66 1.18 7.67
N ASP A 147 12.84 1.36 8.22
CA ASP A 147 13.40 2.66 8.64
C ASP A 147 14.10 3.36 7.47
#